data_f1103739d32f94c8ada595e667c4d389
#
_entry.id   f1103739d32f94c8ada595e667c4d389
#
_cell.length_a   1.000
_cell.length_b   1.000
_cell.length_c   1.000
_cell.angle_alpha   90.00
_cell.angle_beta   90.00
_cell.angle_gamma   90.00
#
_symmetry.space_group_name_H-M   'P 1'
#
loop_
_entity.id
_entity.type
_entity.pdbx_description
1 polymer ?
#
loop_
_entity_poly.entity_id
_entity_poly.type
_entity_poly.pdbx_seq_one_letter_code
_entity_poly.pdbx_strand_id
1 'polypeptide(L)'
;QSNYAASKAGVASLVVTWGKELARHGIRVMGIAPGVFATDMTAAMKPEAMARMQQAIPVGTLGQAAQLAQTVHFILANDYLSGRMIELDGGLRL
;
A
#
# COMPACT_ATOMS: atom_id res chain seq x y z
N GLN A 1 14.97 5.63 7.21
CA GLN A 1 14.22 4.36 7.15
C GLN A 1 13.50 4.02 8.44
N SER A 2 14.15 4.29 9.61
CA SER A 2 13.49 4.02 10.88
C SER A 2 12.24 4.89 11.07
N ASN A 3 12.26 6.14 10.60
CA ASN A 3 11.09 7.00 10.63
C ASN A 3 9.96 6.47 9.76
N TYR A 4 10.30 5.93 8.59
CA TYR A 4 9.31 5.33 7.70
C TYR A 4 8.69 4.09 8.34
N ALA A 5 9.53 3.21 8.91
CA ALA A 5 9.07 1.99 9.55
C ALA A 5 8.16 2.31 10.75
N ALA A 6 8.51 3.33 11.55
CA ALA A 6 7.71 3.74 12.69
C ALA A 6 6.35 4.30 12.23
N SER A 7 6.34 5.11 11.17
CA SER A 7 5.10 5.67 10.62
C SER A 7 4.20 4.57 10.07
N LYS A 8 4.77 3.60 9.35
CA LYS A 8 4.02 2.48 8.81
C LYS A 8 3.39 1.65 9.92
N ALA A 9 4.16 1.36 10.97
CA ALA A 9 3.67 0.61 12.13
C ALA A 9 2.55 1.37 12.84
N GLY A 10 2.70 2.70 12.97
CA GLY A 10 1.68 3.53 13.59
C GLY A 10 0.36 3.51 12.83
N VAL A 11 0.42 3.64 11.51
CA VAL A 11 -0.78 3.57 10.67
C VAL A 11 -1.43 2.19 10.77
N ALA A 12 -0.63 1.13 10.72
CA ALA A 12 -1.16 -0.23 10.83
C ALA A 12 -1.86 -0.45 12.19
N SER A 13 -1.29 0.10 13.26
CA SER A 13 -1.90 0.03 14.59
C SER A 13 -3.24 0.76 14.64
N LEU A 14 -3.33 1.94 14.03
CA LEU A 14 -4.58 2.69 13.97
C LEU A 14 -5.65 1.93 13.17
N VAL A 15 -5.28 1.30 12.08
CA VAL A 15 -6.21 0.52 11.27
C VAL A 15 -6.82 -0.62 12.09
N VAL A 16 -5.99 -1.32 12.86
CA VAL A 16 -6.47 -2.41 13.73
C VAL A 16 -7.40 -1.86 14.81
N THR A 17 -6.97 -0.80 15.48
CA THR A 17 -7.73 -0.20 16.59
C THR A 17 -9.08 0.33 16.10
N TRP A 18 -9.07 1.11 15.02
CA TRP A 18 -10.32 1.66 14.47
C TRP A 18 -11.22 0.58 13.90
N GLY A 19 -10.63 -0.46 13.31
CA GLY A 19 -11.42 -1.59 12.83
C GLY A 19 -12.22 -2.23 13.95
N LYS A 20 -11.61 -2.39 15.11
CA LYS A 20 -12.30 -2.96 16.28
C LYS A 20 -13.33 -1.99 16.87
N GLU A 21 -12.96 -0.71 17.01
CA GLU A 21 -13.83 0.26 17.64
C GLU A 21 -15.05 0.61 16.80
N LEU A 22 -14.88 0.69 15.49
CA LEU A 22 -15.95 1.15 14.59
C LEU A 22 -16.81 0.01 14.05
N ALA A 23 -16.42 -1.25 14.31
CA ALA A 23 -17.17 -2.40 13.85
C ALA A 23 -18.62 -2.39 14.35
N ARG A 24 -18.83 -1.93 15.58
CA ARG A 24 -20.18 -1.85 16.18
C ARG A 24 -21.09 -0.87 15.43
N HIS A 25 -20.51 0.03 14.66
CA HIS A 25 -21.25 1.00 13.84
C HIS A 25 -21.41 0.55 12.39
N GLY A 26 -20.99 -0.67 12.09
CA GLY A 26 -21.04 -1.16 10.71
C GLY A 26 -19.98 -0.57 9.82
N ILE A 27 -18.91 0.01 10.39
CA ILE A 27 -17.82 0.64 9.62
C ILE A 27 -16.65 -0.31 9.57
N ARG A 28 -16.17 -0.57 8.36
CA ARG A 28 -14.95 -1.32 8.12
C ARG A 28 -13.80 -0.35 7.91
N VAL A 29 -12.61 -0.72 8.37
CA VAL A 29 -11.41 0.09 8.24
C VAL A 29 -10.31 -0.77 7.64
N MET A 30 -9.79 -0.35 6.50
CA MET A 30 -8.69 -1.04 5.84
C MET A 30 -7.61 -0.02 5.46
N GLY A 31 -6.37 -0.47 5.45
CA GLY A 31 -5.26 0.35 4.99
C GLY A 31 -4.60 -0.29 3.78
N ILE A 32 -4.01 0.54 2.93
CA ILE A 32 -3.19 0.09 1.82
C ILE A 32 -1.81 0.72 2.01
N ALA A 33 -0.77 -0.12 1.96
CA ALA A 33 0.61 0.32 1.99
C ALA A 33 1.19 0.15 0.59
N PRO A 34 1.21 1.22 -0.23
CA PRO A 34 1.72 1.10 -1.59
C PRO A 34 3.24 1.09 -1.61
N GLY A 35 3.80 0.34 -2.53
CA GLY A 35 5.21 0.42 -2.83
C GLY A 35 5.51 1.58 -3.77
N VAL A 36 6.30 1.32 -4.81
CA VAL A 36 6.67 2.34 -5.79
C VAL A 36 5.72 2.28 -6.97
N PHE A 37 5.03 3.39 -7.20
CA PHE A 37 4.05 3.49 -8.28
C PHE A 37 4.53 4.47 -9.34
N ALA A 38 4.08 4.23 -10.56
CA ALA A 38 4.36 5.12 -11.68
C ALA A 38 3.64 6.45 -11.46
N THR A 39 4.41 7.52 -11.32
CA THR A 39 3.93 8.89 -11.09
C THR A 39 4.79 9.84 -11.92
N ASP A 40 4.44 11.12 -11.90
CA ASP A 40 5.27 12.14 -12.54
C ASP A 40 6.67 12.18 -11.93
N MET A 41 6.79 11.95 -10.62
CA MET A 41 8.09 11.92 -9.94
C MET A 41 8.96 10.77 -10.43
N THR A 42 8.40 9.56 -10.58
CA THR A 42 9.15 8.42 -11.09
C THR A 42 9.48 8.58 -12.57
N ALA A 43 8.58 9.20 -13.35
CA ALA A 43 8.84 9.46 -14.77
C ALA A 43 10.01 10.42 -14.99
N ALA A 44 10.31 11.29 -14.01
CA ALA A 44 11.41 12.22 -14.08
C ALA A 44 12.75 11.62 -13.66
N MET A 45 12.77 10.37 -13.21
CA MET A 45 14.00 9.72 -12.77
C MET A 45 14.94 9.41 -13.93
N LYS A 46 16.23 9.41 -13.63
CA LYS A 46 17.24 9.00 -14.62
C LYS A 46 17.10 7.51 -14.93
N PRO A 47 17.41 7.08 -16.16
CA PRO A 47 17.28 5.68 -16.55
C PRO A 47 18.00 4.70 -15.63
N GLU A 48 19.21 5.07 -15.15
CA GLU A 48 19.99 4.20 -14.26
C GLU A 48 19.28 4.00 -12.92
N ALA A 49 18.70 5.07 -12.37
CA ALA A 49 17.98 5.02 -11.11
C ALA A 49 16.69 4.21 -11.26
N MET A 50 15.99 4.40 -12.37
CA MET A 50 14.78 3.62 -12.67
C MET A 50 15.09 2.13 -12.79
N ALA A 51 16.19 1.79 -13.48
CA ALA A 51 16.59 0.40 -13.64
C ALA A 51 16.90 -0.26 -12.29
N ARG A 52 17.61 0.46 -11.40
CA ARG A 52 17.92 -0.07 -10.07
C ARG A 52 16.65 -0.28 -9.25
N MET A 53 15.72 0.65 -9.35
CA MET A 53 14.44 0.54 -8.64
C MET A 53 13.65 -0.67 -9.12
N GLN A 54 13.54 -0.86 -10.43
CA GLN A 54 12.82 -2.00 -10.99
C GLN A 54 13.46 -3.32 -10.60
N GLN A 55 14.79 -3.37 -10.55
CA GLN A 55 15.50 -4.57 -10.12
C GLN A 55 15.26 -4.90 -8.65
N ALA A 56 15.02 -3.89 -7.82
CA ALA A 56 14.76 -4.09 -6.41
C ALA A 56 13.35 -4.62 -6.15
N ILE A 57 12.43 -4.44 -7.09
CA ILE A 57 11.06 -4.91 -6.96
C ILE A 57 10.97 -6.35 -7.48
N PRO A 58 10.63 -7.33 -6.64
CA PRO A 58 10.59 -8.73 -7.09
C PRO A 58 9.72 -8.99 -8.32
N VAL A 59 8.55 -8.30 -8.41
CA VAL A 59 7.69 -8.42 -9.60
C VAL A 59 8.32 -7.78 -10.83
N GLY A 60 9.24 -6.82 -10.64
CA GLY A 60 10.03 -6.24 -11.71
C GLY A 60 9.46 -5.00 -12.37
N THR A 61 8.29 -4.55 -11.95
CA THR A 61 7.65 -3.35 -12.51
C THR A 61 7.12 -2.47 -11.38
N LEU A 62 6.98 -1.18 -11.68
CA LEU A 62 6.30 -0.27 -10.78
C LEU A 62 4.79 -0.55 -10.79
N GLY A 63 4.14 -0.21 -9.69
CA GLY A 63 2.69 -0.28 -9.64
C GLY A 63 2.05 0.78 -10.53
N GLN A 64 0.87 0.50 -11.01
CA GLN A 64 0.09 1.41 -11.83
C GLN A 64 -1.15 1.86 -11.08
N ALA A 65 -1.64 3.06 -11.41
CA ALA A 65 -2.84 3.60 -10.77
C ALA A 65 -4.04 2.64 -10.86
N ALA A 66 -4.16 1.93 -11.98
CA ALA A 66 -5.23 0.94 -12.15
C ALA A 66 -5.16 -0.18 -11.12
N GLN A 67 -3.95 -0.57 -10.71
CA GLN A 67 -3.78 -1.63 -9.71
C GLN A 67 -4.18 -1.16 -8.32
N LEU A 68 -3.92 0.10 -8.00
CA LEU A 68 -4.41 0.69 -6.76
C LEU A 68 -5.93 0.75 -6.76
N ALA A 69 -6.52 1.19 -7.87
CA ALA A 69 -7.97 1.26 -8.01
C ALA A 69 -8.63 -0.12 -7.87
N GLN A 70 -8.02 -1.15 -8.47
CA GLN A 70 -8.50 -2.53 -8.33
C GLN A 70 -8.48 -2.99 -6.88
N THR A 71 -7.44 -2.64 -6.14
CA THR A 71 -7.30 -3.01 -4.73
C THR A 71 -8.38 -2.32 -3.89
N VAL A 72 -8.61 -1.03 -4.11
CA VAL A 72 -9.67 -0.29 -3.42
C VAL A 72 -11.03 -0.92 -3.72
N HIS A 73 -11.29 -1.21 -5.00
CA HIS A 73 -12.55 -1.83 -5.40
C HIS A 73 -12.75 -3.19 -4.72
N PHE A 74 -11.71 -4.01 -4.65
CA PHE A 74 -11.78 -5.29 -3.99
C PHE A 74 -12.13 -5.14 -2.50
N ILE A 75 -11.49 -4.18 -1.82
CA ILE A 75 -11.78 -3.92 -0.41
C ILE A 75 -13.23 -3.50 -0.22
N LEU A 76 -13.72 -2.60 -1.07
CA LEU A 76 -15.08 -2.12 -0.96
C LEU A 76 -16.10 -3.22 -1.24
N ALA A 77 -15.80 -4.12 -2.15
CA ALA A 77 -16.71 -5.20 -2.54
C ALA A 77 -16.72 -6.38 -1.55
N ASN A 78 -15.69 -6.49 -0.72
CA ASN A 78 -15.55 -7.64 0.20
C ASN A 78 -15.81 -7.20 1.63
N ASP A 79 -17.02 -7.45 2.10
CA ASP A 79 -17.50 -6.98 3.41
C ASP A 79 -16.79 -7.64 4.60
N TYR A 80 -16.01 -8.68 4.36
CA TYR A 80 -15.34 -9.38 5.43
C TYR A 80 -13.93 -8.88 5.71
N LEU A 81 -13.46 -7.90 4.95
CA LEU A 81 -12.14 -7.27 5.14
C LEU A 81 -12.27 -6.09 6.10
N SER A 82 -11.60 -6.15 7.23
CA SER A 82 -11.49 -5.02 8.15
C SER A 82 -10.31 -5.20 9.10
N GLY A 83 -9.73 -4.08 9.52
CA GLY A 83 -8.68 -4.06 10.54
C GLY A 83 -7.34 -4.57 10.05
N ARG A 84 -7.07 -4.49 8.77
CA ARG A 84 -5.82 -5.01 8.18
C ARG A 84 -5.23 -4.03 7.18
N MET A 85 -3.92 -4.20 6.96
CA MET A 85 -3.19 -3.52 5.90
C MET A 85 -2.99 -4.48 4.73
N ILE A 86 -3.15 -3.97 3.51
CA ILE A 86 -2.76 -4.69 2.31
C ILE A 86 -1.50 -4.02 1.76
N GLU A 87 -0.43 -4.77 1.64
CA GLU A 87 0.81 -4.28 1.04
C GLU A 87 0.76 -4.50 -0.46
N LEU A 88 0.75 -3.40 -1.20
CA LEU A 88 0.63 -3.41 -2.66
C LEU A 88 1.94 -2.87 -3.23
N ASP A 89 2.97 -3.72 -3.26
CA ASP A 89 4.34 -3.27 -3.46
C ASP A 89 5.18 -4.17 -4.38
N GLY A 90 4.56 -5.11 -5.06
CA GLY A 90 5.29 -6.02 -5.93
C GLY A 90 6.30 -6.90 -5.21
N GLY A 91 6.16 -7.03 -3.90
CA GLY A 91 7.08 -7.82 -3.08
C GLY A 91 8.25 -7.03 -2.50
N LEU A 92 8.28 -5.71 -2.69
CA LEU A 92 9.42 -4.89 -2.33
C LEU A 92 9.65 -4.79 -0.82
N ARG A 93 8.61 -4.74 -0.02
CA ARG A 93 8.69 -4.61 1.43
C ARG A 93 9.44 -3.35 1.87
N LEU A 94 8.82 -2.24 1.67
CA LEU A 94 9.35 -0.96 2.17
C LEU A 94 9.17 -0.82 3.68
#